data_deb1b1cc63e5b9700ca067d93468c204
#
_entry.id   deb1b1cc63e5b9700ca067d93468c204
#
_cell.length_a   1.000
_cell.length_b   1.000
_cell.length_c   1.000
_cell.angle_alpha   90.00
_cell.angle_beta   90.00
_cell.angle_gamma   90.00
#
_symmetry.space_group_name_H-M   'P 1'
#
loop_
_entity.id
_entity.type
_entity.pdbx_description
1 polymer ?
#
loop_
_entity_poly.entity_id
_entity_poly.type
_entity_poly.pdbx_seq_one_letter_code
_entity_poly.pdbx_strand_id
1 'polypeptide(L)'
;MKAKILFSLFLLCASVTSWADSYDLTKLQPMYDDAVGYGYDIVDAPAAKGCNPFFFSVKVPDGNYRVTVVLGSRKRAAETTVRAESRRLMVEKCVTRKGRTETFSFMVHKRTPDIAGGGKVRIKPGEVGSMTWDDKLTLEFNGAAPAVQTITVEADTTATTLFLCGNSTVVDQGREPWASWGQMFPRWFDSTVCVANFGESGLTASSFMAQNRLDKVLSMMKKGDYVFCEFGHNDEKEKGPGTGAWYHYTVALKKFVDRVREKGGNIIFCTPTQRRFFESDGTLRNTHGDFPAAMRAVAQREQVPLIDLNASTKTLFETMGSEASKHLLVHYPMGSFPWQQKAFADNTHFNPFGAYEVAKLVVMGLKNLSSPLVAHLLPSWQDFSPSSPDDWQSFYWPQSPLYDGKKPDGN
;
A
#
# COMPACT_ATOMS: atom_id res chain seq x y z
N MET A 1 -47.35 37.68 -30.91
CA MET A 1 -46.83 37.60 -29.54
C MET A 1 -45.97 36.31 -29.43
N LYS A 2 -44.67 36.45 -29.33
CA LYS A 2 -43.72 35.34 -29.17
C LYS A 2 -43.30 35.26 -27.69
N ALA A 3 -43.76 34.21 -27.01
CA ALA A 3 -43.36 33.94 -25.63
C ALA A 3 -41.91 33.47 -25.60
N LYS A 4 -41.02 34.18 -24.88
CA LYS A 4 -39.68 33.75 -24.55
C LYS A 4 -39.77 32.90 -23.27
N ILE A 5 -39.48 31.62 -23.40
CA ILE A 5 -39.31 30.71 -22.25
C ILE A 5 -37.87 30.91 -21.76
N LEU A 6 -37.74 31.44 -20.54
CA LEU A 6 -36.48 31.60 -19.84
C LEU A 6 -36.18 30.28 -19.09
N PHE A 7 -35.19 29.51 -19.53
CA PHE A 7 -34.71 28.36 -18.79
C PHE A 7 -33.72 28.87 -17.73
N SER A 8 -34.16 28.90 -16.48
CA SER A 8 -33.30 29.13 -15.33
C SER A 8 -32.55 27.83 -15.01
N LEU A 9 -31.27 27.82 -15.31
CA LEU A 9 -30.32 26.74 -14.91
C LEU A 9 -30.06 26.92 -13.40
N PHE A 10 -30.71 26.14 -12.57
CA PHE A 10 -30.35 26.04 -11.16
C PHE A 10 -29.05 25.23 -11.06
N LEU A 11 -27.91 25.91 -10.88
CA LEU A 11 -26.69 25.29 -10.43
C LEU A 11 -26.87 24.84 -8.97
N LEU A 12 -27.12 23.54 -8.74
CA LEU A 12 -27.01 22.95 -7.42
C LEU A 12 -25.53 22.94 -7.06
N CYS A 13 -25.05 23.96 -6.35
CA CYS A 13 -23.82 23.86 -5.59
C CYS A 13 -24.06 22.86 -4.45
N ALA A 14 -23.69 21.60 -4.66
CA ALA A 14 -23.53 20.67 -3.57
C ALA A 14 -22.39 21.21 -2.70
N SER A 15 -22.75 21.83 -1.56
CA SER A 15 -21.81 22.13 -0.50
C SER A 15 -21.25 20.77 -0.02
N VAL A 16 -19.99 20.47 -0.35
CA VAL A 16 -19.27 19.38 0.28
C VAL A 16 -19.12 19.78 1.74
N THR A 17 -20.02 19.30 2.59
CA THR A 17 -19.82 19.39 4.03
C THR A 17 -18.56 18.60 4.35
N SER A 18 -17.50 19.28 4.76
CA SER A 18 -16.28 18.64 5.27
C SER A 18 -16.69 17.86 6.52
N TRP A 19 -16.75 16.53 6.41
CA TRP A 19 -16.93 15.67 7.56
C TRP A 19 -15.61 15.59 8.31
N ALA A 20 -15.61 15.88 9.60
CA ALA A 20 -14.46 15.81 10.48
C ALA A 20 -14.89 15.32 11.87
N ASP A 21 -14.29 14.24 12.32
CA ASP A 21 -14.51 13.71 13.66
C ASP A 21 -13.20 13.61 14.43
N SER A 22 -13.28 13.86 15.75
CA SER A 22 -12.12 13.79 16.65
C SER A 22 -12.42 12.93 17.88
N TYR A 23 -11.51 12.03 18.20
CA TYR A 23 -11.63 11.03 19.26
C TYR A 23 -10.54 11.27 20.30
N ASP A 24 -10.95 11.57 21.56
CA ASP A 24 -10.05 11.78 22.71
C ASP A 24 -9.77 10.44 23.40
N LEU A 25 -8.65 9.79 23.07
CA LEU A 25 -8.24 8.50 23.64
C LEU A 25 -7.63 8.63 25.06
N THR A 26 -7.55 9.83 25.62
CA THR A 26 -7.25 9.99 27.05
C THR A 26 -8.44 9.59 27.92
N LYS A 27 -9.62 9.48 27.33
CA LYS A 27 -10.87 8.97 27.89
C LYS A 27 -11.16 7.59 27.36
N LEU A 28 -11.95 6.83 28.10
CA LEU A 28 -12.41 5.51 27.62
C LEU A 28 -13.29 5.70 26.38
N GLN A 29 -12.96 5.00 25.32
CA GLN A 29 -13.75 4.90 24.11
C GLN A 29 -14.50 3.55 24.08
N PRO A 30 -15.62 3.45 23.36
CA PRO A 30 -16.33 2.17 23.22
C PRO A 30 -15.50 1.16 22.41
N MET A 31 -15.92 -0.11 22.48
CA MET A 31 -15.62 -1.07 21.42
C MET A 31 -16.40 -0.68 20.19
N TYR A 32 -15.84 -0.93 19.00
CA TYR A 32 -16.52 -0.65 17.75
C TYR A 32 -17.84 -1.43 17.66
N ASP A 33 -18.87 -0.73 17.24
CA ASP A 33 -20.18 -1.26 16.94
C ASP A 33 -20.77 -0.49 15.75
N ASP A 34 -21.47 -1.18 14.86
CA ASP A 34 -22.03 -0.57 13.64
C ASP A 34 -23.00 0.58 13.89
N ALA A 35 -23.68 0.58 15.03
CA ALA A 35 -24.62 1.65 15.41
C ALA A 35 -23.89 2.87 15.97
N VAL A 36 -22.75 2.68 16.66
CA VAL A 36 -21.89 3.75 17.17
C VAL A 36 -21.00 4.29 16.06
N GLY A 37 -20.51 3.42 15.19
CA GLY A 37 -19.71 3.75 14.02
C GLY A 37 -18.25 4.07 14.30
N TYR A 38 -17.75 3.92 15.54
CA TYR A 38 -16.33 4.08 15.89
C TYR A 38 -15.99 3.32 17.19
N GLY A 39 -14.71 3.07 17.40
CA GLY A 39 -14.25 2.50 18.67
C GLY A 39 -13.01 1.61 18.53
N TYR A 40 -12.59 1.02 19.67
CA TYR A 40 -11.58 -0.04 19.66
C TYR A 40 -12.13 -1.25 18.91
N ASP A 41 -11.28 -1.87 18.08
CA ASP A 41 -11.72 -2.95 17.18
C ASP A 41 -10.67 -4.07 17.10
N ILE A 42 -11.06 -5.24 16.60
CA ILE A 42 -10.20 -6.40 16.27
C ILE A 42 -9.60 -7.09 17.50
N VAL A 43 -9.01 -6.33 18.42
CA VAL A 43 -8.47 -6.81 19.69
C VAL A 43 -9.11 -6.01 20.84
N ASP A 44 -8.99 -6.52 22.06
CA ASP A 44 -9.51 -5.85 23.24
C ASP A 44 -8.99 -4.42 23.37
N ALA A 45 -9.80 -3.54 23.95
CA ALA A 45 -9.39 -2.19 24.29
C ALA A 45 -8.11 -2.21 25.15
N PRO A 46 -7.16 -1.28 24.93
CA PRO A 46 -5.93 -1.26 25.69
C PRO A 46 -6.24 -1.05 27.18
N ALA A 47 -5.67 -1.85 28.06
CA ALA A 47 -5.76 -1.63 29.50
C ALA A 47 -5.17 -0.25 29.84
N ALA A 48 -5.69 0.43 30.89
CA ALA A 48 -5.27 1.78 31.28
C ALA A 48 -3.76 1.96 31.52
N LYS A 49 -3.03 0.87 31.77
CA LYS A 49 -1.57 0.80 31.91
C LYS A 49 -0.94 -0.13 30.84
N GLY A 50 -1.73 -0.60 29.87
CA GLY A 50 -1.28 -1.56 28.86
C GLY A 50 -0.29 -0.94 27.86
N CYS A 51 0.63 -1.79 27.39
CA CYS A 51 1.54 -1.48 26.30
C CYS A 51 1.25 -2.34 25.06
N ASN A 52 0.10 -3.04 25.05
CA ASN A 52 -0.28 -3.91 23.95
C ASN A 52 -0.71 -3.11 22.72
N PRO A 53 -0.48 -3.63 21.53
CA PRO A 53 -1.05 -3.09 20.30
C PRO A 53 -2.57 -3.05 20.39
N PHE A 54 -3.16 -2.04 19.74
CA PHE A 54 -4.60 -1.92 19.63
C PHE A 54 -5.01 -1.33 18.28
N PHE A 55 -6.26 -1.54 17.93
CA PHE A 55 -6.88 -1.00 16.72
C PHE A 55 -8.00 -0.04 17.10
N PHE A 56 -8.17 0.96 16.25
CA PHE A 56 -9.27 1.91 16.34
C PHE A 56 -9.89 2.09 14.96
N SER A 57 -11.17 1.83 14.83
CA SER A 57 -11.91 1.89 13.58
C SER A 57 -12.96 2.99 13.60
N VAL A 58 -13.19 3.58 12.43
CA VAL A 58 -14.20 4.60 12.19
C VAL A 58 -14.95 4.26 10.91
N LYS A 59 -16.28 4.18 10.97
CA LYS A 59 -17.12 3.92 9.81
C LYS A 59 -17.19 5.16 8.94
N VAL A 60 -16.75 5.03 7.70
CA VAL A 60 -16.68 6.16 6.76
C VAL A 60 -17.03 5.72 5.33
N PRO A 61 -17.58 6.61 4.48
CA PRO A 61 -17.76 6.34 3.04
C PRO A 61 -16.44 6.01 2.32
N ASP A 62 -16.54 5.58 1.07
CA ASP A 62 -15.36 5.44 0.20
C ASP A 62 -14.73 6.79 -0.10
N GLY A 63 -13.42 6.91 0.02
CA GLY A 63 -12.70 8.16 -0.24
C GLY A 63 -11.32 8.24 0.38
N ASN A 64 -10.74 9.42 0.32
CA ASN A 64 -9.50 9.76 0.98
C ASN A 64 -9.77 10.54 2.25
N TYR A 65 -9.01 10.26 3.29
CA TYR A 65 -9.14 10.87 4.60
C TYR A 65 -7.79 11.37 5.09
N ARG A 66 -7.78 12.62 5.54
CA ARG A 66 -6.68 13.16 6.34
C ARG A 66 -6.85 12.67 7.75
N VAL A 67 -5.88 11.92 8.23
CA VAL A 67 -5.83 11.43 9.60
C VAL A 67 -4.74 12.19 10.34
N THR A 68 -5.12 12.82 11.46
CA THR A 68 -4.17 13.48 12.36
C THR A 68 -4.17 12.76 13.71
N VAL A 69 -3.00 12.33 14.15
CA VAL A 69 -2.81 11.63 15.43
C VAL A 69 -1.86 12.42 16.32
N VAL A 70 -2.21 12.54 17.61
CA VAL A 70 -1.31 13.06 18.64
C VAL A 70 -0.79 11.86 19.45
N LEU A 71 0.48 11.53 19.28
CA LEU A 71 1.15 10.39 19.91
C LEU A 71 1.90 10.83 21.16
N GLY A 72 1.97 9.95 22.16
CA GLY A 72 2.68 10.17 23.42
C GLY A 72 1.77 10.14 24.64
N SER A 73 2.35 10.24 25.83
CA SER A 73 1.62 10.14 27.10
C SER A 73 2.09 11.15 28.14
N ARG A 74 1.13 11.78 28.82
CA ARG A 74 1.43 12.63 29.99
C ARG A 74 1.99 11.85 31.18
N LYS A 75 1.70 10.53 31.24
CA LYS A 75 1.96 9.67 32.40
C LYS A 75 3.21 8.82 32.28
N ARG A 76 3.64 8.48 31.05
CA ARG A 76 4.78 7.58 30.77
C ARG A 76 5.51 7.96 29.48
N ALA A 77 6.72 7.43 29.27
CA ALA A 77 7.36 7.42 27.96
C ALA A 77 6.55 6.52 27.02
N ALA A 78 6.62 6.77 25.73
CA ALA A 78 5.89 6.01 24.73
C ALA A 78 6.75 5.75 23.51
N GLU A 79 6.48 4.64 22.83
CA GLU A 79 7.02 4.27 21.53
C GLU A 79 5.87 3.73 20.69
N THR A 80 5.53 4.43 19.62
CA THR A 80 4.34 4.15 18.83
C THR A 80 4.67 4.10 17.33
N THR A 81 4.30 3.01 16.69
CA THR A 81 4.22 2.87 15.23
C THR A 81 2.75 2.92 14.84
N VAL A 82 2.40 3.65 13.78
CA VAL A 82 1.03 3.74 13.29
C VAL A 82 0.94 3.10 11.90
N ARG A 83 -0.02 2.19 11.76
CA ARG A 83 -0.39 1.59 10.47
C ARG A 83 -1.87 1.87 10.21
N ALA A 84 -2.25 1.89 8.94
CA ALA A 84 -3.64 2.06 8.52
C ALA A 84 -4.08 0.87 7.67
N GLU A 85 -5.36 0.51 7.78
CA GLU A 85 -5.96 -0.57 7.00
C GLU A 85 -5.17 -1.89 7.17
N SER A 86 -4.94 -2.60 6.08
CA SER A 86 -4.12 -3.83 6.09
C SER A 86 -2.62 -3.50 6.26
N ARG A 87 -2.24 -2.96 7.41
CA ARG A 87 -0.87 -2.76 7.86
C ARG A 87 -0.03 -1.77 7.03
N ARG A 88 -0.65 -0.80 6.33
CA ARG A 88 0.08 0.28 5.65
C ARG A 88 0.85 1.12 6.66
N LEU A 89 2.16 1.27 6.49
CA LEU A 89 3.01 2.04 7.40
C LEU A 89 2.82 3.54 7.19
N MET A 90 2.33 4.22 8.22
CA MET A 90 2.07 5.66 8.20
C MET A 90 3.08 6.42 9.05
N VAL A 91 3.32 5.97 10.28
CA VAL A 91 4.30 6.57 11.20
C VAL A 91 5.20 5.47 11.73
N GLU A 92 6.50 5.63 11.52
CA GLU A 92 7.52 4.71 11.98
C GLU A 92 8.08 5.16 13.33
N LYS A 93 8.03 4.28 14.35
CA LYS A 93 8.73 4.38 15.62
C LYS A 93 8.80 5.80 16.25
N CYS A 94 7.65 6.41 16.50
CA CYS A 94 7.60 7.67 17.26
C CYS A 94 7.96 7.41 18.72
N VAL A 95 9.08 7.94 19.20
CA VAL A 95 9.55 7.82 20.58
C VAL A 95 9.33 9.15 21.31
N THR A 96 8.54 9.16 22.38
CA THR A 96 8.26 10.33 23.19
C THR A 96 8.63 10.12 24.65
N ARG A 97 9.19 11.14 25.29
CA ARG A 97 9.42 11.15 26.74
C ARG A 97 8.09 11.38 27.48
N LYS A 98 8.04 10.99 28.75
CA LYS A 98 6.90 11.32 29.62
C LYS A 98 6.55 12.81 29.54
N GLY A 99 5.28 13.12 29.34
CA GLY A 99 4.76 14.49 29.24
C GLY A 99 4.96 15.17 27.90
N ARG A 100 5.55 14.49 26.92
CA ARG A 100 5.74 15.00 25.56
C ARG A 100 4.81 14.28 24.59
N THR A 101 4.42 15.00 23.55
CA THR A 101 3.58 14.50 22.45
C THR A 101 4.13 15.00 21.13
N GLU A 102 3.91 14.21 20.09
CA GLU A 102 4.22 14.52 18.69
C GLU A 102 2.95 14.40 17.87
N THR A 103 2.78 15.27 16.88
CA THR A 103 1.61 15.28 16.01
C THR A 103 2.02 14.86 14.60
N PHE A 104 1.27 13.91 14.03
CA PHE A 104 1.46 13.44 12.67
C PHE A 104 0.15 13.57 11.90
N SER A 105 0.26 14.01 10.63
CA SER A 105 -0.86 14.01 9.69
C SER A 105 -0.46 13.24 8.44
N PHE A 106 -1.32 12.33 8.00
CA PHE A 106 -1.12 11.48 6.83
C PHE A 106 -2.46 11.19 6.16
N MET A 107 -2.42 10.66 4.94
CA MET A 107 -3.62 10.34 4.18
C MET A 107 -3.90 8.84 4.18
N VAL A 108 -5.16 8.47 4.37
CA VAL A 108 -5.64 7.08 4.29
C VAL A 108 -6.71 6.99 3.23
N HIS A 109 -6.56 6.04 2.30
CA HIS A 109 -7.58 5.67 1.32
C HIS A 109 -8.41 4.51 1.86
N LYS A 110 -9.72 4.68 1.88
CA LYS A 110 -10.71 3.67 2.29
C LYS A 110 -11.65 3.36 1.14
N ARG A 111 -12.01 2.10 0.96
CA ARG A 111 -12.92 1.65 -0.10
C ARG A 111 -13.71 0.41 0.26
N THR A 112 -14.87 0.28 -0.38
CA THR A 112 -15.66 -0.95 -0.48
C THR A 112 -15.56 -1.53 -1.90
N PRO A 113 -16.05 -2.75 -2.15
CA PRO A 113 -16.07 -3.31 -3.50
C PRO A 113 -17.01 -2.58 -4.47
N ASP A 114 -17.93 -1.76 -3.99
CA ASP A 114 -18.92 -1.07 -4.82
C ASP A 114 -18.26 -0.03 -5.74
N ILE A 115 -18.68 0.01 -7.02
CA ILE A 115 -18.13 0.93 -8.02
C ILE A 115 -19.13 2.06 -8.24
N ALA A 116 -18.68 3.30 -8.15
CA ALA A 116 -19.52 4.46 -8.45
C ALA A 116 -20.03 4.38 -9.90
N GLY A 117 -21.34 4.54 -10.07
CA GLY A 117 -21.99 4.35 -11.36
C GLY A 117 -22.51 2.93 -11.62
N GLY A 118 -22.25 1.98 -10.74
CA GLY A 118 -22.78 0.62 -10.75
C GLY A 118 -21.75 -0.49 -10.93
N GLY A 119 -22.09 -1.67 -10.47
CA GLY A 119 -21.21 -2.84 -10.45
C GLY A 119 -20.36 -2.95 -9.20
N LYS A 120 -19.59 -4.04 -9.14
CA LYS A 120 -18.70 -4.35 -8.00
C LYS A 120 -17.37 -4.94 -8.48
N VAL A 121 -16.33 -4.71 -7.69
CA VAL A 121 -15.10 -5.48 -7.79
C VAL A 121 -15.38 -6.94 -7.44
N ARG A 122 -14.90 -7.85 -8.26
CA ARG A 122 -14.94 -9.29 -7.95
C ARG A 122 -13.77 -9.63 -7.01
N ILE A 123 -13.98 -9.37 -5.71
CA ILE A 123 -13.00 -9.74 -4.68
C ILE A 123 -12.89 -11.25 -4.56
N LYS A 124 -11.71 -11.73 -4.20
CA LYS A 124 -11.46 -13.16 -3.96
C LYS A 124 -12.05 -13.61 -2.62
N PRO A 125 -12.34 -14.91 -2.42
CA PRO A 125 -12.81 -15.41 -1.13
C PRO A 125 -11.92 -15.02 0.06
N GLY A 126 -10.60 -14.93 -0.13
CA GLY A 126 -9.65 -14.54 0.91
C GLY A 126 -9.67 -13.05 1.27
N GLU A 127 -10.31 -12.21 0.45
CA GLU A 127 -10.44 -10.77 0.70
C GLU A 127 -11.75 -10.41 1.42
N VAL A 128 -12.71 -11.36 1.46
CA VAL A 128 -14.00 -11.13 2.13
C VAL A 128 -13.76 -10.93 3.63
N GLY A 129 -14.26 -9.80 4.16
CA GLY A 129 -14.07 -9.42 5.56
C GLY A 129 -12.67 -8.87 5.88
N SER A 130 -11.85 -8.58 4.87
CA SER A 130 -10.58 -7.89 5.08
C SER A 130 -10.79 -6.39 5.29
N MET A 131 -9.92 -5.76 6.08
CA MET A 131 -9.88 -4.30 6.25
C MET A 131 -9.71 -3.53 4.94
N THR A 132 -9.20 -4.19 3.90
CA THR A 132 -9.00 -3.56 2.58
C THR A 132 -10.31 -3.22 1.86
N TRP A 133 -11.41 -3.94 2.16
CA TRP A 133 -12.67 -3.89 1.43
C TRP A 133 -13.90 -3.75 2.33
N ASP A 134 -13.73 -3.27 3.55
CA ASP A 134 -14.83 -3.04 4.49
C ASP A 134 -15.36 -1.59 4.46
N ASP A 135 -16.25 -1.22 5.34
CA ASP A 135 -16.84 0.11 5.45
C ASP A 135 -16.19 0.98 6.56
N LYS A 136 -15.03 0.53 7.08
CA LYS A 136 -14.30 1.19 8.16
C LYS A 136 -12.94 1.70 7.69
N LEU A 137 -12.49 2.82 8.26
CA LEU A 137 -11.09 3.24 8.28
C LEU A 137 -10.51 2.74 9.59
N THR A 138 -9.53 1.82 9.50
CA THR A 138 -8.93 1.16 10.66
C THR A 138 -7.48 1.60 10.84
N LEU A 139 -7.12 1.97 12.08
CA LEU A 139 -5.76 2.32 12.48
C LEU A 139 -5.23 1.29 13.48
N GLU A 140 -4.02 0.79 13.26
CA GLU A 140 -3.26 -0.02 14.21
C GLU A 140 -2.22 0.86 14.90
N PHE A 141 -2.23 0.87 16.22
CA PHE A 141 -1.20 1.49 17.07
C PHE A 141 -0.39 0.40 17.74
N ASN A 142 0.90 0.31 17.40
CA ASN A 142 1.80 -0.75 17.80
C ASN A 142 3.13 -0.17 18.29
N GLY A 143 4.02 -1.01 18.82
CA GLY A 143 5.32 -0.60 19.35
C GLY A 143 5.54 -1.10 20.77
N ALA A 144 6.68 -0.78 21.38
CA ALA A 144 7.00 -1.23 22.72
C ALA A 144 6.09 -0.64 23.80
N ALA A 145 5.55 0.55 23.57
CA ALA A 145 4.66 1.23 24.52
C ALA A 145 3.72 2.22 23.80
N PRO A 146 2.80 1.75 22.93
CA PRO A 146 1.97 2.63 22.13
C PRO A 146 1.10 3.54 22.99
N ALA A 147 1.03 4.83 22.64
CA ALA A 147 0.21 5.80 23.35
C ALA A 147 -0.31 6.88 22.40
N VAL A 148 -1.61 7.07 22.40
CA VAL A 148 -2.35 8.01 21.56
C VAL A 148 -3.18 8.92 22.45
N GLN A 149 -3.15 10.23 22.19
CA GLN A 149 -3.99 11.21 22.88
C GLN A 149 -5.28 11.45 22.10
N THR A 150 -5.14 11.73 20.80
CA THR A 150 -6.28 12.04 19.94
C THR A 150 -6.09 11.44 18.55
N ILE A 151 -7.20 11.12 17.91
CA ILE A 151 -7.30 10.77 16.49
C ILE A 151 -8.32 11.75 15.89
N THR A 152 -7.96 12.44 14.81
CA THR A 152 -8.90 13.24 14.01
C THR A 152 -8.93 12.65 12.60
N VAL A 153 -10.12 12.46 12.05
CA VAL A 153 -10.36 11.91 10.71
C VAL A 153 -11.19 12.91 9.93
N GLU A 154 -10.70 13.37 8.79
CA GLU A 154 -11.34 14.40 7.96
C GLU A 154 -11.37 13.94 6.51
N ALA A 155 -12.54 14.01 5.85
CA ALA A 155 -12.64 13.72 4.43
C ALA A 155 -11.82 14.74 3.62
N ASP A 156 -11.00 14.25 2.67
CA ASP A 156 -10.14 15.09 1.84
C ASP A 156 -10.26 14.70 0.35
N THR A 157 -10.73 15.63 -0.46
CA THR A 157 -10.86 15.48 -1.91
C THR A 157 -9.72 16.16 -2.69
N THR A 158 -8.81 16.83 -2.00
CA THR A 158 -7.77 17.69 -2.60
C THR A 158 -6.46 16.94 -2.83
N ALA A 159 -6.10 16.01 -1.94
CA ALA A 159 -4.86 15.25 -2.03
C ALA A 159 -4.72 14.52 -3.38
N THR A 160 -3.52 14.52 -3.93
CA THR A 160 -3.19 13.70 -5.11
C THR A 160 -3.22 12.22 -4.72
N THR A 161 -3.96 11.40 -5.47
CA THR A 161 -4.06 9.97 -5.18
C THR A 161 -3.09 9.17 -6.05
N LEU A 162 -2.32 8.29 -5.41
CA LEU A 162 -1.44 7.33 -6.05
C LEU A 162 -2.08 5.94 -5.96
N PHE A 163 -2.72 5.50 -7.03
CA PHE A 163 -3.34 4.19 -7.13
C PHE A 163 -2.27 3.15 -7.49
N LEU A 164 -2.04 2.18 -6.61
CA LEU A 164 -1.12 1.07 -6.87
C LEU A 164 -1.91 -0.11 -7.42
N CYS A 165 -1.59 -0.52 -8.64
CA CYS A 165 -2.17 -1.68 -9.32
C CYS A 165 -1.09 -2.73 -9.52
N GLY A 166 -1.27 -3.91 -8.96
CA GLY A 166 -0.24 -4.94 -9.00
C GLY A 166 -0.67 -6.25 -8.34
N ASN A 167 0.32 -7.06 -8.03
CA ASN A 167 0.15 -8.40 -7.47
C ASN A 167 0.66 -8.50 -6.01
N SER A 168 1.13 -9.70 -5.60
CA SER A 168 1.58 -9.96 -4.22
C SER A 168 2.80 -9.18 -3.77
N THR A 169 3.56 -8.57 -4.68
CA THR A 169 4.70 -7.70 -4.35
C THR A 169 4.29 -6.24 -4.10
N VAL A 170 3.02 -5.90 -4.41
CA VAL A 170 2.43 -4.55 -4.26
C VAL A 170 1.37 -4.50 -3.17
N VAL A 171 0.54 -5.56 -3.05
CA VAL A 171 -0.66 -5.62 -2.20
C VAL A 171 -0.40 -5.27 -0.74
N ASP A 172 -1.40 -4.75 -0.05
CA ASP A 172 -1.39 -4.68 1.41
C ASP A 172 -1.57 -6.10 2.00
N GLN A 173 -0.48 -6.77 2.32
CA GLN A 173 -0.50 -8.09 2.96
C GLN A 173 -1.15 -7.97 4.35
N GLY A 174 -2.33 -8.54 4.52
CA GLY A 174 -3.13 -8.37 5.73
C GLY A 174 -2.53 -9.01 6.98
N ARG A 175 -1.56 -9.93 6.82
CA ARG A 175 -1.04 -10.75 7.93
C ARG A 175 0.46 -10.97 7.86
N GLU A 176 1.09 -11.01 9.05
CA GLU A 176 2.50 -11.40 9.18
C GLU A 176 2.72 -12.85 8.70
N PRO A 177 3.92 -13.20 8.19
CA PRO A 177 5.12 -12.35 8.04
C PRO A 177 5.28 -11.70 6.68
N TRP A 178 4.31 -11.84 5.77
CA TRP A 178 4.39 -11.26 4.43
C TRP A 178 4.16 -9.76 4.47
N ALA A 179 4.87 -9.06 3.60
CA ALA A 179 4.71 -7.64 3.35
C ALA A 179 5.00 -7.34 1.87
N SER A 180 4.71 -6.13 1.42
CA SER A 180 5.05 -5.69 0.08
C SER A 180 5.34 -4.19 0.04
N TRP A 181 5.99 -3.72 -1.03
CA TRP A 181 6.44 -2.34 -1.10
C TRP A 181 5.28 -1.33 -1.04
N GLY A 182 4.11 -1.69 -1.55
CA GLY A 182 2.94 -0.80 -1.51
C GLY A 182 2.48 -0.47 -0.09
N GLN A 183 2.70 -1.38 0.89
CA GLN A 183 2.40 -1.13 2.30
C GLN A 183 3.36 -0.14 2.96
N MET A 184 4.62 -0.08 2.51
CA MET A 184 5.65 0.77 3.09
C MET A 184 5.73 2.13 2.42
N PHE A 185 5.27 2.24 1.17
CA PHE A 185 5.36 3.42 0.33
C PHE A 185 4.69 4.68 0.90
N PRO A 186 3.50 4.63 1.57
CA PRO A 186 2.85 5.80 2.16
C PRO A 186 3.71 6.53 3.19
N ARG A 187 4.60 5.83 3.88
CA ARG A 187 5.48 6.32 4.94
C ARG A 187 6.30 7.56 4.52
N TRP A 188 6.54 7.71 3.23
CA TRP A 188 7.45 8.72 2.71
C TRP A 188 6.79 10.04 2.29
N PHE A 189 5.46 10.09 2.23
CA PHE A 189 4.73 11.26 1.73
C PHE A 189 4.10 12.08 2.85
N ASP A 190 4.00 13.37 2.59
CA ASP A 190 3.22 14.28 3.43
C ASP A 190 1.70 14.09 3.20
N SER A 191 0.89 14.83 3.95
CA SER A 191 -0.56 14.72 3.90
C SER A 191 -1.21 15.39 2.67
N THR A 192 -0.46 15.69 1.61
CA THR A 192 -0.98 16.16 0.32
C THR A 192 -1.06 15.03 -0.71
N VAL A 193 -0.51 13.84 -0.37
CA VAL A 193 -0.52 12.65 -1.21
C VAL A 193 -1.19 11.49 -0.47
N CYS A 194 -2.10 10.81 -1.13
CA CYS A 194 -2.80 9.62 -0.62
C CYS A 194 -2.42 8.38 -1.44
N VAL A 195 -1.85 7.38 -0.81
CA VAL A 195 -1.57 6.09 -1.47
C VAL A 195 -2.77 5.16 -1.31
N ALA A 196 -3.34 4.75 -2.45
CA ALA A 196 -4.49 3.85 -2.57
C ALA A 196 -4.03 2.52 -3.18
N ASN A 197 -3.74 1.53 -2.35
CA ASN A 197 -3.20 0.26 -2.82
C ASN A 197 -4.31 -0.71 -3.24
N PHE A 198 -4.44 -0.96 -4.53
CA PHE A 198 -5.41 -1.88 -5.16
C PHE A 198 -4.78 -3.22 -5.59
N GLY A 199 -3.51 -3.43 -5.30
CA GLY A 199 -2.82 -4.68 -5.56
C GLY A 199 -3.53 -5.87 -4.92
N GLU A 200 -3.40 -7.06 -5.52
CA GLU A 200 -3.90 -8.30 -4.94
C GLU A 200 -3.05 -9.48 -5.40
N SER A 201 -2.74 -10.36 -4.44
CA SER A 201 -1.90 -11.54 -4.68
C SER A 201 -2.41 -12.41 -5.82
N GLY A 202 -1.51 -12.95 -6.64
CA GLY A 202 -1.86 -13.87 -7.74
C GLY A 202 -2.49 -13.22 -8.97
N LEU A 203 -2.71 -11.90 -9.01
CA LEU A 203 -3.28 -11.26 -10.19
C LEU A 203 -2.25 -11.02 -11.29
N THR A 204 -2.74 -11.18 -12.53
CA THR A 204 -2.11 -10.71 -13.77
C THR A 204 -2.70 -9.34 -14.14
N ALA A 205 -2.06 -8.62 -15.06
CA ALA A 205 -2.62 -7.38 -15.60
C ALA A 205 -4.02 -7.59 -16.20
N SER A 206 -4.22 -8.69 -16.88
CA SER A 206 -5.51 -9.07 -17.50
C SER A 206 -6.56 -9.42 -16.45
N SER A 207 -6.22 -10.24 -15.45
CA SER A 207 -7.18 -10.66 -14.41
C SER A 207 -7.56 -9.50 -13.46
N PHE A 208 -6.66 -8.56 -13.21
CA PHE A 208 -6.96 -7.33 -12.48
C PHE A 208 -8.09 -6.53 -13.15
N MET A 209 -7.99 -6.33 -14.46
CA MET A 209 -9.06 -5.68 -15.24
C MET A 209 -10.33 -6.53 -15.28
N ALA A 210 -10.18 -7.84 -15.51
CA ALA A 210 -11.31 -8.76 -15.58
C ALA A 210 -12.10 -8.85 -14.27
N GLN A 211 -11.49 -8.54 -13.13
CA GLN A 211 -12.15 -8.45 -11.82
C GLN A 211 -12.75 -7.06 -11.53
N ASN A 212 -12.82 -6.17 -12.50
CA ASN A 212 -13.32 -4.79 -12.37
C ASN A 212 -12.50 -3.91 -11.40
N ARG A 213 -11.26 -4.31 -11.07
CA ARG A 213 -10.42 -3.53 -10.14
C ARG A 213 -9.96 -2.22 -10.77
N LEU A 214 -9.59 -2.25 -12.05
CA LEU A 214 -9.28 -1.02 -12.78
C LEU A 214 -10.51 -0.12 -12.92
N ASP A 215 -11.72 -0.68 -13.09
CA ASP A 215 -12.96 0.10 -13.13
C ASP A 215 -13.19 0.84 -11.81
N LYS A 216 -12.94 0.15 -10.68
CA LYS A 216 -13.01 0.77 -9.34
C LYS A 216 -11.99 1.90 -9.20
N VAL A 217 -10.73 1.69 -9.56
CA VAL A 217 -9.67 2.73 -9.58
C VAL A 217 -10.14 3.93 -10.39
N LEU A 218 -10.58 3.72 -11.62
CA LEU A 218 -11.00 4.79 -12.53
C LEU A 218 -12.28 5.51 -12.06
N SER A 219 -13.15 4.85 -11.29
CA SER A 219 -14.34 5.47 -10.71
C SER A 219 -14.02 6.44 -9.57
N MET A 220 -12.87 6.27 -8.91
CA MET A 220 -12.39 7.11 -7.79
C MET A 220 -11.33 8.13 -8.22
N MET A 221 -10.76 7.94 -9.41
CA MET A 221 -9.67 8.76 -9.93
C MET A 221 -10.17 10.14 -10.38
N LYS A 222 -9.44 11.18 -10.03
CA LYS A 222 -9.58 12.53 -10.60
C LYS A 222 -8.42 12.86 -11.53
N LYS A 223 -8.61 13.89 -12.37
CA LYS A 223 -7.56 14.39 -13.25
C LYS A 223 -6.32 14.78 -12.45
N GLY A 224 -5.16 14.32 -12.93
CA GLY A 224 -3.86 14.58 -12.29
C GLY A 224 -3.41 13.52 -11.30
N ASP A 225 -4.28 12.61 -10.87
CA ASP A 225 -3.89 11.45 -10.05
C ASP A 225 -2.96 10.49 -10.82
N TYR A 226 -2.34 9.57 -10.11
CA TYR A 226 -1.36 8.64 -10.66
C TYR A 226 -1.79 7.20 -10.51
N VAL A 227 -1.47 6.36 -11.49
CA VAL A 227 -1.51 4.90 -11.40
C VAL A 227 -0.09 4.35 -11.50
N PHE A 228 0.33 3.60 -10.50
CA PHE A 228 1.52 2.76 -10.56
C PHE A 228 1.09 1.36 -10.96
N CYS A 229 1.69 0.81 -12.00
CA CYS A 229 1.32 -0.49 -12.57
C CYS A 229 2.51 -1.44 -12.52
N GLU A 230 2.45 -2.45 -11.64
CA GLU A 230 3.45 -3.51 -11.51
C GLU A 230 2.80 -4.88 -11.72
N PHE A 231 3.02 -5.49 -12.86
CA PHE A 231 2.61 -6.86 -13.18
C PHE A 231 3.77 -7.61 -13.84
N GLY A 232 3.61 -8.92 -14.02
CA GLY A 232 4.61 -9.80 -14.64
C GLY A 232 4.73 -11.15 -13.92
N HIS A 233 4.88 -11.16 -12.57
CA HIS A 233 5.06 -12.36 -11.75
C HIS A 233 4.03 -13.47 -11.98
N ASN A 234 2.82 -13.13 -12.35
CA ASN A 234 1.75 -14.08 -12.60
C ASN A 234 1.39 -14.16 -14.08
N ASP A 235 1.57 -13.09 -14.83
CA ASP A 235 1.37 -13.04 -16.28
C ASP A 235 2.25 -14.08 -16.98
N GLU A 236 3.47 -14.30 -16.51
CA GLU A 236 4.41 -15.29 -17.03
C GLU A 236 3.98 -16.76 -16.83
N LYS A 237 3.03 -16.98 -15.91
CA LYS A 237 2.48 -18.32 -15.61
C LYS A 237 1.30 -18.68 -16.49
N GLU A 238 0.70 -17.71 -17.16
CA GLU A 238 -0.40 -17.95 -18.09
C GLU A 238 0.06 -18.79 -19.28
N LYS A 239 -0.74 -19.78 -19.66
CA LYS A 239 -0.45 -20.74 -20.74
C LYS A 239 -1.57 -20.72 -21.75
N GLY A 240 -1.22 -21.04 -22.99
CA GLY A 240 -2.16 -21.18 -24.08
C GLY A 240 -1.92 -20.22 -25.25
N PRO A 241 -2.73 -20.30 -26.30
CA PRO A 241 -2.60 -19.43 -27.47
C PRO A 241 -2.75 -17.94 -27.10
N GLY A 242 -1.88 -17.10 -27.62
CA GLY A 242 -1.92 -15.64 -27.39
C GLY A 242 -1.36 -15.20 -26.05
N THR A 243 -0.90 -16.11 -25.17
CA THR A 243 -0.19 -15.76 -23.93
C THR A 243 1.28 -15.45 -24.22
N GLY A 244 1.95 -14.81 -23.24
CA GLY A 244 3.38 -14.48 -23.33
C GLY A 244 3.65 -12.98 -23.27
N ALA A 245 4.91 -12.65 -23.01
CA ALA A 245 5.36 -11.29 -22.76
C ALA A 245 5.00 -10.32 -23.90
N TRP A 246 5.18 -10.74 -25.15
CA TRP A 246 5.01 -9.91 -26.35
C TRP A 246 3.59 -9.92 -26.94
N TYR A 247 2.64 -10.59 -26.29
CA TYR A 247 1.24 -10.71 -26.72
C TYR A 247 0.29 -10.12 -25.69
N HIS A 248 -0.50 -10.96 -24.99
CA HIS A 248 -1.54 -10.50 -24.08
C HIS A 248 -1.03 -9.54 -23.01
N TYR A 249 0.21 -9.73 -22.51
CA TYR A 249 0.78 -8.88 -21.50
C TYR A 249 0.98 -7.44 -22.02
N THR A 250 1.61 -7.26 -23.19
CA THR A 250 1.77 -5.92 -23.80
C THR A 250 0.42 -5.27 -24.15
N VAL A 251 -0.57 -6.08 -24.56
CA VAL A 251 -1.94 -5.60 -24.82
C VAL A 251 -2.61 -5.15 -23.52
N ALA A 252 -2.45 -5.91 -22.43
CA ALA A 252 -2.99 -5.53 -21.14
C ALA A 252 -2.36 -4.24 -20.60
N LEU A 253 -1.04 -4.09 -20.68
CA LEU A 253 -0.33 -2.86 -20.33
C LEU A 253 -0.81 -1.65 -21.14
N LYS A 254 -0.99 -1.82 -22.44
CA LYS A 254 -1.53 -0.76 -23.32
C LYS A 254 -2.92 -0.33 -22.89
N LYS A 255 -3.80 -1.28 -22.53
CA LYS A 255 -5.14 -0.97 -22.01
C LYS A 255 -5.10 -0.16 -20.72
N PHE A 256 -4.17 -0.45 -19.80
CA PHE A 256 -3.96 0.40 -18.63
C PHE A 256 -3.60 1.83 -19.03
N VAL A 257 -2.65 2.00 -19.95
CA VAL A 257 -2.23 3.35 -20.44
C VAL A 257 -3.41 4.12 -20.99
N ASP A 258 -4.18 3.51 -21.90
CA ASP A 258 -5.28 4.18 -22.59
C ASP A 258 -6.37 4.60 -21.59
N ARG A 259 -6.79 3.68 -20.74
CA ARG A 259 -7.87 3.93 -19.80
C ARG A 259 -7.53 4.95 -18.73
N VAL A 260 -6.28 4.96 -18.23
CA VAL A 260 -5.82 5.96 -17.27
C VAL A 260 -5.74 7.33 -17.91
N ARG A 261 -5.19 7.43 -19.12
CA ARG A 261 -5.09 8.69 -19.86
C ARG A 261 -6.46 9.25 -20.27
N GLU A 262 -7.40 8.41 -20.63
CA GLU A 262 -8.79 8.81 -20.90
C GLU A 262 -9.43 9.52 -19.72
N LYS A 263 -9.11 9.13 -18.49
CA LYS A 263 -9.52 9.80 -17.25
C LYS A 263 -8.71 11.05 -16.89
N GLY A 264 -7.69 11.38 -17.69
CA GLY A 264 -6.78 12.49 -17.40
C GLY A 264 -5.80 12.22 -16.28
N GLY A 265 -5.60 10.94 -15.94
CA GLY A 265 -4.61 10.48 -14.96
C GLY A 265 -3.23 10.28 -15.59
N ASN A 266 -2.23 10.15 -14.74
CA ASN A 266 -0.86 9.82 -15.09
C ASN A 266 -0.62 8.33 -14.81
N ILE A 267 0.19 7.65 -15.62
CA ILE A 267 0.57 6.25 -15.38
C ILE A 267 2.09 6.14 -15.30
N ILE A 268 2.57 5.34 -14.35
CA ILE A 268 3.97 4.98 -14.16
C ILE A 268 4.05 3.46 -14.16
N PHE A 269 4.90 2.88 -14.97
CA PHE A 269 5.18 1.46 -14.94
C PHE A 269 6.28 1.15 -13.94
N CYS A 270 6.12 0.04 -13.21
CA CYS A 270 7.14 -0.57 -12.39
C CYS A 270 7.40 -1.98 -12.93
N THR A 271 8.63 -2.29 -13.35
CA THR A 271 8.95 -3.65 -13.77
C THR A 271 8.87 -4.62 -12.59
N PRO A 272 8.52 -5.91 -12.81
CA PRO A 272 8.42 -6.89 -11.72
C PRO A 272 9.76 -7.02 -10.98
N THR A 273 9.69 -7.06 -9.64
CA THR A 273 10.86 -7.26 -8.78
C THR A 273 11.48 -8.63 -9.01
N GLN A 274 12.77 -8.79 -8.72
CA GLN A 274 13.47 -10.07 -8.87
C GLN A 274 12.97 -11.14 -7.88
N ARG A 275 13.11 -12.40 -8.26
CA ARG A 275 13.09 -13.55 -7.33
C ARG A 275 14.51 -13.91 -6.93
N ARG A 276 14.66 -14.46 -5.73
CA ARG A 276 15.95 -14.85 -5.18
C ARG A 276 16.36 -16.24 -5.68
N PHE A 277 16.84 -16.32 -6.91
CA PHE A 277 17.48 -17.52 -7.47
C PHE A 277 18.85 -17.15 -8.02
N PHE A 278 19.89 -17.57 -7.34
CA PHE A 278 21.29 -17.30 -7.70
C PHE A 278 21.86 -18.42 -8.57
N GLU A 279 22.69 -18.04 -9.54
CA GLU A 279 23.59 -18.93 -10.23
C GLU A 279 24.86 -19.17 -9.39
N SER A 280 25.69 -20.12 -9.79
CA SER A 280 26.92 -20.49 -9.07
C SER A 280 27.96 -19.39 -9.03
N ASP A 281 27.91 -18.43 -9.94
CA ASP A 281 28.81 -17.26 -10.01
C ASP A 281 28.34 -16.09 -9.15
N GLY A 282 27.24 -16.24 -8.42
CA GLY A 282 26.66 -15.20 -7.55
C GLY A 282 25.75 -14.21 -8.27
N THR A 283 25.48 -14.37 -9.56
CA THR A 283 24.51 -13.56 -10.28
C THR A 283 23.08 -14.11 -10.12
N LEU A 284 22.08 -13.25 -10.26
CA LEU A 284 20.69 -13.67 -10.25
C LEU A 284 20.26 -14.23 -11.60
N ARG A 285 19.59 -15.38 -11.54
CA ARG A 285 18.92 -15.99 -12.68
C ARG A 285 17.77 -15.11 -13.16
N ASN A 286 17.64 -14.91 -14.47
CA ASN A 286 16.43 -14.33 -15.05
C ASN A 286 15.27 -15.33 -14.94
N THR A 287 14.39 -15.14 -13.97
CA THR A 287 13.19 -15.96 -13.77
C THR A 287 11.95 -15.40 -14.46
N HIS A 288 12.00 -14.16 -14.96
CA HIS A 288 10.88 -13.48 -15.60
C HIS A 288 10.89 -13.57 -17.13
N GLY A 289 11.91 -14.20 -17.73
CA GLY A 289 12.04 -14.23 -19.18
C GLY A 289 11.98 -12.83 -19.80
N ASP A 290 11.10 -12.65 -20.79
CA ASP A 290 10.97 -11.40 -21.55
C ASP A 290 10.00 -10.39 -20.93
N PHE A 291 9.30 -10.70 -19.84
CA PHE A 291 8.27 -9.81 -19.28
C PHE A 291 8.78 -8.42 -18.89
N PRO A 292 9.94 -8.27 -18.22
CA PRO A 292 10.49 -6.95 -17.96
C PRO A 292 10.88 -6.19 -19.25
N ALA A 293 11.43 -6.90 -20.24
CA ALA A 293 11.78 -6.31 -21.53
C ALA A 293 10.54 -5.81 -22.30
N ALA A 294 9.48 -6.60 -22.29
CA ALA A 294 8.20 -6.25 -22.91
C ALA A 294 7.58 -4.99 -22.24
N MET A 295 7.62 -4.89 -20.91
CA MET A 295 7.13 -3.69 -20.20
C MET A 295 7.96 -2.46 -20.58
N ARG A 296 9.30 -2.57 -20.63
CA ARG A 296 10.19 -1.47 -21.08
C ARG A 296 9.86 -1.02 -22.51
N ALA A 297 9.60 -1.97 -23.40
CA ALA A 297 9.24 -1.67 -24.80
C ALA A 297 7.89 -0.95 -24.90
N VAL A 298 6.88 -1.36 -24.13
CA VAL A 298 5.59 -0.66 -24.05
C VAL A 298 5.78 0.74 -23.46
N ALA A 299 6.55 0.86 -22.37
CA ALA A 299 6.85 2.16 -21.76
C ALA A 299 7.48 3.15 -22.76
N GLN A 300 8.46 2.68 -23.50
CA GLN A 300 9.12 3.50 -24.52
C GLN A 300 8.16 3.89 -25.65
N ARG A 301 7.42 2.93 -26.22
CA ARG A 301 6.48 3.16 -27.31
C ARG A 301 5.35 4.11 -26.93
N GLU A 302 4.80 3.94 -25.74
CA GLU A 302 3.68 4.73 -25.22
C GLU A 302 4.13 5.99 -24.46
N GLN A 303 5.43 6.25 -24.36
CA GLN A 303 6.01 7.37 -23.58
C GLN A 303 5.50 7.38 -22.13
N VAL A 304 5.53 6.22 -21.49
CA VAL A 304 5.16 6.03 -20.08
C VAL A 304 6.42 6.09 -19.22
N PRO A 305 6.48 6.93 -18.17
CA PRO A 305 7.55 6.86 -17.18
C PRO A 305 7.67 5.45 -16.58
N LEU A 306 8.91 4.97 -16.41
CA LEU A 306 9.16 3.61 -15.94
C LEU A 306 10.18 3.62 -14.79
N ILE A 307 9.81 2.97 -13.70
CA ILE A 307 10.68 2.64 -12.57
C ILE A 307 11.16 1.19 -12.78
N ASP A 308 12.44 1.00 -13.02
CA ASP A 308 13.00 -0.32 -13.30
C ASP A 308 13.33 -1.08 -12.01
N LEU A 309 12.29 -1.60 -11.34
CA LEU A 309 12.45 -2.39 -10.13
C LEU A 309 13.16 -3.73 -10.41
N ASN A 310 13.04 -4.28 -11.62
CA ASN A 310 13.74 -5.50 -11.99
C ASN A 310 15.25 -5.30 -11.95
N ALA A 311 15.75 -4.20 -12.51
CA ALA A 311 17.17 -3.87 -12.48
C ALA A 311 17.64 -3.50 -11.06
N SER A 312 16.90 -2.65 -10.35
CA SER A 312 17.32 -2.18 -9.03
C SER A 312 17.25 -3.27 -7.95
N THR A 313 16.25 -4.15 -7.99
CA THR A 313 16.22 -5.31 -7.07
C THR A 313 17.27 -6.36 -7.43
N LYS A 314 17.65 -6.49 -8.73
CA LYS A 314 18.82 -7.31 -9.11
C LYS A 314 20.07 -6.81 -8.39
N THR A 315 20.35 -5.52 -8.49
CA THR A 315 21.50 -4.90 -7.78
C THR A 315 21.40 -5.14 -6.27
N LEU A 316 20.24 -4.92 -5.66
CA LEU A 316 20.03 -5.12 -4.22
C LEU A 316 20.35 -6.56 -3.79
N PHE A 317 19.79 -7.56 -4.47
CA PHE A 317 20.01 -8.96 -4.14
C PHE A 317 21.47 -9.39 -4.36
N GLU A 318 22.08 -9.00 -5.47
CA GLU A 318 23.47 -9.34 -5.78
C GLU A 318 24.46 -8.65 -4.82
N THR A 319 24.20 -7.41 -4.41
CA THR A 319 25.00 -6.71 -3.38
C THR A 319 24.96 -7.44 -2.03
N MET A 320 23.77 -7.90 -1.61
CA MET A 320 23.64 -8.66 -0.37
C MET A 320 24.18 -10.10 -0.49
N GLY A 321 24.19 -10.66 -1.70
CA GLY A 321 24.62 -12.04 -1.95
C GLY A 321 23.55 -13.07 -1.53
N SER A 322 23.83 -14.36 -1.80
CA SER A 322 22.85 -15.42 -1.69
C SER A 322 22.36 -15.67 -0.26
N GLU A 323 23.18 -15.46 0.77
CA GLU A 323 22.77 -15.70 2.15
C GLU A 323 22.07 -14.51 2.78
N ALA A 324 22.68 -13.32 2.75
CA ALA A 324 22.10 -12.16 3.42
C ALA A 324 20.81 -11.68 2.74
N SER A 325 20.64 -11.87 1.42
CA SER A 325 19.41 -11.53 0.72
C SER A 325 18.17 -12.33 1.18
N LYS A 326 18.33 -13.43 1.92
CA LYS A 326 17.22 -14.12 2.60
C LYS A 326 16.48 -13.19 3.56
N HIS A 327 17.18 -12.22 4.16
CA HIS A 327 16.60 -11.26 5.09
C HIS A 327 15.63 -10.25 4.43
N LEU A 328 15.64 -10.13 3.11
CA LEU A 328 14.63 -9.36 2.38
C LEU A 328 13.30 -10.12 2.21
N LEU A 329 13.31 -11.43 2.38
CA LEU A 329 12.22 -12.32 1.98
C LEU A 329 11.68 -13.11 3.18
N VAL A 330 10.57 -13.83 2.96
CA VAL A 330 9.97 -14.66 4.00
C VAL A 330 10.78 -15.97 4.15
N HIS A 331 11.95 -15.84 4.77
CA HIS A 331 12.84 -16.91 5.18
C HIS A 331 12.95 -16.91 6.71
N TYR A 332 12.26 -17.83 7.36
CA TYR A 332 12.21 -17.91 8.82
C TYR A 332 12.36 -19.35 9.28
N PRO A 333 13.26 -19.65 10.24
CA PRO A 333 13.33 -20.96 10.89
C PRO A 333 11.97 -21.34 11.51
N MET A 334 11.76 -22.62 11.68
CA MET A 334 10.58 -23.13 12.44
C MET A 334 10.56 -22.50 13.84
N GLY A 335 9.37 -22.07 14.29
CA GLY A 335 9.19 -21.46 15.61
C GLY A 335 9.56 -19.97 15.70
N SER A 336 9.85 -19.30 14.57
CA SER A 336 10.04 -17.85 14.55
C SER A 336 8.76 -17.07 14.94
N PHE A 337 7.60 -17.68 14.74
CA PHE A 337 6.30 -17.15 15.14
C PHE A 337 5.56 -18.18 16.00
N PRO A 338 4.71 -17.77 16.97
CA PRO A 338 4.03 -18.70 17.90
C PRO A 338 3.19 -19.78 17.21
N TRP A 339 2.64 -19.51 16.04
CA TRP A 339 1.77 -20.40 15.27
C TRP A 339 2.53 -21.19 14.19
N GLN A 340 3.83 -20.91 13.96
CA GLN A 340 4.62 -21.50 12.87
C GLN A 340 5.10 -22.92 13.20
N GLN A 341 4.64 -23.90 12.43
CA GLN A 341 4.99 -25.32 12.61
C GLN A 341 6.07 -25.83 11.66
N LYS A 342 6.48 -25.04 10.69
CA LYS A 342 7.54 -25.38 9.71
C LYS A 342 8.33 -24.12 9.30
N ALA A 343 9.55 -24.31 8.82
CA ALA A 343 10.34 -23.21 8.26
C ALA A 343 9.66 -22.61 7.03
N PHE A 344 9.81 -21.29 6.86
CA PHE A 344 9.50 -20.61 5.61
C PHE A 344 10.78 -20.43 4.78
N ALA A 345 10.65 -20.63 3.47
CA ALA A 345 11.72 -20.50 2.48
C ALA A 345 11.14 -19.96 1.17
N ASP A 346 10.57 -18.75 1.22
CA ASP A 346 9.93 -18.11 0.08
C ASP A 346 10.93 -17.20 -0.65
N ASN A 347 11.25 -17.52 -1.89
CA ASN A 347 12.21 -16.78 -2.72
C ASN A 347 11.56 -15.66 -3.55
N THR A 348 10.29 -15.34 -3.32
CA THR A 348 9.53 -14.36 -4.09
C THR A 348 8.97 -13.24 -3.22
N HIS A 349 8.31 -13.60 -2.10
CA HIS A 349 7.58 -12.63 -1.30
C HIS A 349 8.45 -12.01 -0.22
N PHE A 350 8.32 -10.69 -0.11
CA PHE A 350 9.07 -9.89 0.86
C PHE A 350 8.51 -10.08 2.28
N ASN A 351 9.40 -9.95 3.24
CA ASN A 351 9.07 -9.65 4.61
C ASN A 351 9.02 -8.12 4.81
N PRO A 352 8.70 -7.60 6.01
CA PRO A 352 8.65 -6.15 6.26
C PRO A 352 9.93 -5.39 5.90
N PHE A 353 11.11 -5.95 6.17
CA PHE A 353 12.39 -5.32 5.80
C PHE A 353 12.55 -5.22 4.28
N GLY A 354 12.38 -6.31 3.56
CA GLY A 354 12.50 -6.28 2.10
C GLY A 354 11.47 -5.40 1.41
N ALA A 355 10.23 -5.39 1.92
CA ALA A 355 9.18 -4.50 1.45
C ALA A 355 9.56 -3.02 1.64
N TYR A 356 10.18 -2.68 2.76
CA TYR A 356 10.68 -1.34 3.08
C TYR A 356 11.80 -0.92 2.12
N GLU A 357 12.78 -1.80 1.89
CA GLU A 357 13.88 -1.54 0.95
C GLU A 357 13.35 -1.31 -0.49
N VAL A 358 12.41 -2.15 -0.95
CA VAL A 358 11.84 -1.98 -2.30
C VAL A 358 11.00 -0.71 -2.39
N ALA A 359 10.26 -0.32 -1.34
CA ALA A 359 9.54 0.96 -1.31
C ALA A 359 10.48 2.15 -1.48
N LYS A 360 11.68 2.11 -0.87
CA LYS A 360 12.72 3.12 -1.09
C LYS A 360 13.22 3.14 -2.54
N LEU A 361 13.35 1.97 -3.19
CA LEU A 361 13.69 1.90 -4.62
C LEU A 361 12.62 2.57 -5.50
N VAL A 362 11.33 2.42 -5.15
CA VAL A 362 10.25 3.13 -5.86
C VAL A 362 10.39 4.65 -5.72
N VAL A 363 10.68 5.16 -4.51
CA VAL A 363 10.91 6.59 -4.28
C VAL A 363 12.14 7.08 -5.05
N MET A 364 13.25 6.32 -5.04
CA MET A 364 14.42 6.66 -5.86
C MET A 364 14.11 6.67 -7.35
N GLY A 365 13.26 5.75 -7.80
CA GLY A 365 12.75 5.74 -9.18
C GLY A 365 12.00 7.02 -9.52
N LEU A 366 11.15 7.54 -8.62
CA LEU A 366 10.47 8.82 -8.81
C LEU A 366 11.46 9.99 -8.89
N LYS A 367 12.52 9.99 -8.07
CA LYS A 367 13.59 11.00 -8.13
C LYS A 367 14.33 10.94 -9.47
N ASN A 368 14.70 9.76 -9.93
CA ASN A 368 15.38 9.56 -11.21
C ASN A 368 14.52 9.99 -12.41
N LEU A 369 13.20 9.87 -12.31
CA LEU A 369 12.25 10.36 -13.29
C LEU A 369 11.99 11.88 -13.17
N SER A 370 12.57 12.57 -12.21
CA SER A 370 12.26 13.98 -11.89
C SER A 370 10.75 14.20 -11.71
N SER A 371 10.07 13.22 -11.09
CA SER A 371 8.62 13.27 -10.90
C SER A 371 8.21 14.44 -10.00
N PRO A 372 7.11 15.17 -10.31
CA PRO A 372 6.56 16.18 -9.39
C PRO A 372 6.22 15.63 -7.99
N LEU A 373 5.97 14.32 -7.87
CA LEU A 373 5.67 13.66 -6.59
C LEU A 373 6.83 13.79 -5.59
N VAL A 374 8.05 14.02 -6.04
CA VAL A 374 9.22 14.20 -5.16
C VAL A 374 9.08 15.43 -4.25
N ALA A 375 8.34 16.45 -4.67
CA ALA A 375 8.08 17.64 -3.85
C ALA A 375 7.20 17.37 -2.63
N HIS A 376 6.54 16.23 -2.57
CA HIS A 376 5.65 15.79 -1.49
C HIS A 376 6.30 14.79 -0.53
N LEU A 377 7.60 14.53 -0.70
CA LEU A 377 8.33 13.67 0.24
C LEU A 377 8.53 14.38 1.57
N LEU A 378 8.40 13.63 2.65
CA LEU A 378 8.69 14.14 3.99
C LEU A 378 10.15 14.58 4.10
N PRO A 379 10.46 15.62 4.90
CA PRO A 379 11.84 16.06 5.15
C PRO A 379 12.74 14.98 5.76
N SER A 380 12.16 13.94 6.34
CA SER A 380 12.87 12.79 6.88
C SER A 380 13.34 11.79 5.83
N TRP A 381 12.97 11.97 4.57
CA TRP A 381 13.47 11.13 3.48
C TRP A 381 14.98 11.25 3.33
N GLN A 382 15.65 10.13 3.17
CA GLN A 382 17.07 10.05 2.83
C GLN A 382 17.26 9.21 1.58
N ASP A 383 18.15 9.64 0.69
CA ASP A 383 18.44 8.92 -0.55
C ASP A 383 18.99 7.53 -0.26
N PHE A 384 18.52 6.58 -1.07
CA PHE A 384 18.81 5.18 -0.93
C PHE A 384 19.52 4.63 -2.18
N SER A 385 20.44 3.68 -1.98
CA SER A 385 21.09 2.96 -3.05
C SER A 385 20.98 1.45 -2.87
N PRO A 386 20.57 0.70 -3.90
CA PRO A 386 20.54 -0.77 -3.83
C PRO A 386 21.94 -1.40 -3.66
N SER A 387 23.01 -0.63 -3.93
CA SER A 387 24.40 -1.06 -3.69
C SER A 387 24.87 -0.78 -2.25
N SER A 388 24.03 -0.19 -1.41
CA SER A 388 24.29 0.07 -0.01
C SER A 388 23.00 -0.09 0.78
N PRO A 389 22.47 -1.34 0.90
CA PRO A 389 21.23 -1.61 1.62
C PRO A 389 21.37 -1.28 3.11
N ASP A 390 20.24 -1.02 3.76
CA ASP A 390 20.22 -0.80 5.20
C ASP A 390 20.63 -2.09 5.95
N ASP A 391 21.04 -1.93 7.18
CA ASP A 391 21.34 -3.08 8.05
C ASP A 391 20.02 -3.69 8.55
N TRP A 392 19.70 -4.88 8.08
CA TRP A 392 18.51 -5.63 8.47
C TRP A 392 18.41 -5.90 9.97
N GLN A 393 19.52 -5.94 10.69
CA GLN A 393 19.56 -6.15 12.15
C GLN A 393 19.07 -4.91 12.91
N SER A 394 19.23 -3.73 12.34
CA SER A 394 18.76 -2.47 12.91
C SER A 394 17.33 -2.12 12.54
N PHE A 395 16.72 -2.84 11.59
CA PHE A 395 15.36 -2.57 11.13
C PHE A 395 14.33 -2.87 12.23
N TYR A 396 13.57 -1.87 12.60
CA TYR A 396 12.54 -1.98 13.63
C TYR A 396 11.16 -2.19 13.03
N TRP A 397 10.58 -3.34 13.33
CA TRP A 397 9.21 -3.67 12.92
C TRP A 397 8.48 -4.37 14.07
N PRO A 398 7.60 -3.68 14.82
CA PRO A 398 6.76 -4.32 15.82
C PRO A 398 5.74 -5.22 15.11
N GLN A 399 5.71 -6.50 15.46
CA GLN A 399 4.80 -7.46 14.84
C GLN A 399 3.34 -7.06 15.06
N SER A 400 2.52 -7.13 14.02
CA SER A 400 1.08 -7.00 14.14
C SER A 400 0.50 -8.23 14.86
N PRO A 401 -0.54 -8.09 15.68
CA PRO A 401 -1.28 -9.25 16.19
C PRO A 401 -2.01 -10.03 15.07
N LEU A 402 -2.09 -9.46 13.87
CA LEU A 402 -2.70 -10.11 12.70
C LEU A 402 -1.64 -10.93 11.94
N TYR A 403 -1.61 -12.23 12.18
CA TYR A 403 -0.68 -13.14 11.52
C TYR A 403 -1.33 -14.50 11.19
N ASP A 404 -0.84 -15.16 10.18
CA ASP A 404 -1.12 -16.58 9.88
C ASP A 404 -0.01 -17.19 9.03
N GLY A 405 -0.04 -18.50 8.84
CA GLY A 405 0.94 -19.25 8.04
C GLY A 405 0.55 -19.40 6.57
N LYS A 406 -0.50 -18.73 6.10
CA LYS A 406 -0.98 -18.90 4.74
C LYS A 406 -0.15 -18.06 3.78
N LYS A 407 0.57 -18.73 2.88
CA LYS A 407 1.33 -18.10 1.82
C LYS A 407 0.41 -17.34 0.87
N PRO A 408 0.79 -16.12 0.42
CA PRO A 408 0.04 -15.40 -0.60
C PRO A 408 -0.14 -16.19 -1.89
N ASP A 409 -1.28 -15.99 -2.56
CA ASP A 409 -1.55 -16.59 -3.87
C ASP A 409 -0.51 -16.15 -4.91
N GLY A 410 -0.26 -17.03 -5.90
CA GLY A 410 0.57 -16.66 -7.05
C GLY A 410 1.96 -17.29 -7.06
N ASN A 411 2.26 -18.21 -6.18
CA ASN A 411 3.52 -18.98 -6.18
C ASN A 411 3.30 -20.46 -5.99
#